data_133eb24088c6481bfa58c2b6202124e3
#
_entry.id   133eb24088c6481bfa58c2b6202124e3
#
_cell.length_a   1.000
_cell.length_b   1.000
_cell.length_c   1.000
_cell.angle_alpha   90.00
_cell.angle_beta   90.00
_cell.angle_gamma   90.00
#
_symmetry.space_group_name_H-M   'P 1'
#
loop_
_entity.id
_entity.type
_entity.pdbx_description
1 polymer ?
#
loop_
_entity_poly.entity_id
_entity_poly.type
_entity_poly.pdbx_seq_one_letter_code
_entity_poly.pdbx_strand_id
1 'polypeptide(L)'
;GWWGMSASAESFLDELVTWRELGYVYCHREPDYARYDTLPEWALETLEAHATDTRPHVYTLEEFEQAKTHDELWNAAQRQLVGAGFIHNYLRMVWGKKILEWTEHPEEAVEVMVELNNRYALDGRDPNSYSGIMWVMGRFDRGWPEREVFGKVRSMTSQSTRRKVSLDRYLERWGPQPGLL
;
A
#
# COMPACT_ATOMS: atom_id res chain seq x y z
N GLY A 1 16.28 -17.10 -16.28
CA GLY A 1 14.90 -16.68 -16.14
C GLY A 1 13.92 -17.70 -16.74
N TRP A 2 12.67 -17.57 -16.41
CA TRP A 2 11.59 -18.47 -16.87
C TRP A 2 11.36 -18.42 -18.37
N TRP A 3 11.64 -17.27 -18.98
CA TRP A 3 11.28 -16.97 -20.37
C TRP A 3 12.50 -16.96 -21.30
N GLY A 4 13.73 -17.10 -20.76
CA GLY A 4 14.97 -17.05 -21.52
C GLY A 4 15.24 -15.69 -22.17
N MET A 5 14.71 -14.61 -21.57
CA MET A 5 14.79 -13.24 -22.07
C MET A 5 15.81 -12.39 -21.29
N SER A 6 15.93 -11.10 -21.60
CA SER A 6 16.72 -10.16 -20.80
C SER A 6 16.10 -9.97 -19.40
N ALA A 7 16.90 -9.62 -18.40
CA ALA A 7 16.44 -9.43 -17.03
C ALA A 7 15.27 -8.43 -16.92
N SER A 8 15.27 -7.36 -17.71
CA SER A 8 14.17 -6.39 -17.74
C SER A 8 12.88 -6.97 -18.33
N ALA A 9 12.99 -7.79 -19.39
CA ALA A 9 11.82 -8.45 -19.98
C ALA A 9 11.28 -9.53 -19.06
N GLU A 10 12.15 -10.31 -18.40
CA GLU A 10 11.75 -11.29 -17.38
C GLU A 10 11.00 -10.63 -16.22
N SER A 11 11.51 -9.51 -15.69
CA SER A 11 10.86 -8.77 -14.62
C SER A 11 9.49 -8.23 -15.05
N PHE A 12 9.36 -7.70 -16.27
CA PHE A 12 8.07 -7.25 -16.80
C PHE A 12 7.06 -8.39 -16.95
N LEU A 13 7.51 -9.54 -17.48
CA LEU A 13 6.64 -10.69 -17.65
C LEU A 13 6.23 -11.32 -16.32
N ASP A 14 7.10 -11.27 -15.31
CA ASP A 14 6.77 -11.72 -13.97
C ASP A 14 5.64 -10.87 -13.36
N GLU A 15 5.71 -9.56 -13.48
CA GLU A 15 4.62 -8.66 -13.05
C GLU A 15 3.33 -8.89 -13.86
N LEU A 16 3.46 -8.97 -15.18
CA LEU A 16 2.32 -9.09 -16.10
C LEU A 16 1.61 -10.45 -15.99
N VAL A 17 2.35 -11.53 -15.79
CA VAL A 17 1.81 -12.89 -15.77
C VAL A 17 1.67 -13.38 -14.33
N THR A 18 2.78 -13.53 -13.61
CA THR A 18 2.78 -14.16 -12.29
C THR A 18 1.94 -13.40 -11.28
N TRP A 19 2.25 -12.13 -11.06
CA TRP A 19 1.58 -11.34 -10.03
C TRP A 19 0.15 -10.98 -10.39
N ARG A 20 -0.11 -10.66 -11.65
CA ARG A 20 -1.48 -10.39 -12.10
C ARG A 20 -2.36 -11.64 -11.98
N GLU A 21 -1.91 -12.80 -12.45
CA GLU A 21 -2.66 -14.04 -12.35
C GLU A 21 -2.89 -14.47 -10.89
N LEU A 22 -1.92 -14.21 -10.01
CA LEU A 22 -2.11 -14.41 -8.58
C LEU A 22 -3.29 -13.59 -8.05
N GLY A 23 -3.43 -12.34 -8.46
CA GLY A 23 -4.57 -11.48 -8.11
C GLY A 23 -5.90 -12.07 -8.60
N TYR A 24 -5.97 -12.52 -9.84
CA TYR A 24 -7.17 -13.16 -10.38
C TYR A 24 -7.54 -14.45 -9.66
N VAL A 25 -6.56 -15.33 -9.40
CA VAL A 25 -6.77 -16.57 -8.64
C VAL A 25 -7.25 -16.26 -7.22
N TYR A 26 -6.65 -15.25 -6.58
CA TYR A 26 -7.05 -14.81 -5.26
C TYR A 26 -8.52 -14.37 -5.24
N CYS A 27 -8.91 -13.40 -6.04
CA CYS A 27 -10.27 -12.88 -6.08
C CYS A 27 -11.31 -13.91 -6.55
N HIS A 28 -10.88 -14.91 -7.36
CA HIS A 28 -11.77 -16.00 -7.77
C HIS A 28 -12.03 -17.02 -6.65
N ARG A 29 -11.04 -17.28 -5.82
CA ARG A 29 -11.12 -18.31 -4.76
C ARG A 29 -11.59 -17.77 -3.42
N GLU A 30 -11.43 -16.49 -3.17
CA GLU A 30 -11.81 -15.81 -1.95
C GLU A 30 -12.99 -14.86 -2.22
N PRO A 31 -14.24 -15.25 -1.93
CA PRO A 31 -15.41 -14.40 -2.19
C PRO A 31 -15.35 -13.03 -1.51
N ASP A 32 -14.78 -12.99 -0.31
CA ASP A 32 -14.67 -11.79 0.51
C ASP A 32 -13.28 -11.13 0.39
N TYR A 33 -12.62 -11.25 -0.76
CA TYR A 33 -11.23 -10.84 -1.03
C TYR A 33 -10.88 -9.40 -0.61
N ALA A 34 -11.85 -8.53 -0.46
CA ALA A 34 -11.64 -7.14 -0.05
C ALA A 34 -11.69 -6.94 1.48
N ARG A 35 -11.90 -7.99 2.27
CA ARG A 35 -12.09 -7.91 3.72
C ARG A 35 -10.83 -8.26 4.48
N TYR A 36 -10.66 -7.59 5.61
CA TYR A 36 -9.55 -7.81 6.56
C TYR A 36 -9.46 -9.26 7.06
N ASP A 37 -10.60 -9.86 7.40
CA ASP A 37 -10.70 -11.21 7.97
C ASP A 37 -10.29 -12.34 7.00
N THR A 38 -10.04 -12.03 5.74
CA THR A 38 -9.49 -12.98 4.76
C THR A 38 -7.95 -13.11 4.83
N LEU A 39 -7.27 -12.27 5.58
CA LEU A 39 -5.82 -12.34 5.75
C LEU A 39 -5.39 -13.71 6.31
N PRO A 40 -4.16 -14.18 6.04
CA PRO A 40 -3.66 -15.40 6.65
C PRO A 40 -3.59 -15.27 8.17
N GLU A 41 -3.86 -16.39 8.87
CA GLU A 41 -3.96 -16.46 10.33
C GLU A 41 -2.80 -15.77 11.05
N TRP A 42 -1.56 -16.00 10.62
CA TRP A 42 -0.37 -15.38 11.21
C TRP A 42 -0.38 -13.83 11.14
N ALA A 43 -0.98 -13.28 10.06
CA ALA A 43 -1.07 -11.83 9.90
C ALA A 43 -2.19 -11.25 10.77
N LEU A 44 -3.34 -11.93 10.84
CA LEU A 44 -4.43 -11.57 11.75
C LEU A 44 -3.96 -11.58 13.20
N GLU A 45 -3.38 -12.69 13.66
CA GLU A 45 -2.88 -12.83 15.04
C GLU A 45 -1.90 -11.72 15.43
N THR A 46 -0.93 -11.42 14.55
CA THR A 46 0.08 -10.41 14.87
C THR A 46 -0.48 -8.99 14.82
N LEU A 47 -1.38 -8.67 13.88
CA LEU A 47 -2.02 -7.36 13.81
C LEU A 47 -2.99 -7.13 14.97
N GLU A 48 -3.72 -8.15 15.39
CA GLU A 48 -4.60 -8.10 16.55
C GLU A 48 -3.83 -7.91 17.85
N ALA A 49 -2.72 -8.62 18.04
CA ALA A 49 -1.84 -8.45 19.18
C ALA A 49 -1.28 -7.03 19.31
N HIS A 50 -1.16 -6.31 18.19
CA HIS A 50 -0.66 -4.93 18.12
C HIS A 50 -1.76 -3.88 17.87
N ALA A 51 -3.04 -4.26 17.89
CA ALA A 51 -4.15 -3.36 17.63
C ALA A 51 -4.26 -2.19 18.61
N THR A 52 -3.82 -2.42 19.85
CA THR A 52 -3.84 -1.40 20.94
C THR A 52 -2.52 -0.65 21.09
N ASP A 53 -1.54 -0.88 20.24
CA ASP A 53 -0.28 -0.14 20.27
C ASP A 53 -0.50 1.36 20.04
N THR A 54 0.30 2.18 20.72
CA THR A 54 0.19 3.64 20.58
C THR A 54 0.54 4.09 19.17
N ARG A 55 -0.37 4.88 18.57
CA ARG A 55 -0.16 5.53 17.28
C ARG A 55 0.07 7.02 17.49
N PRO A 56 1.27 7.55 17.19
CA PRO A 56 1.58 8.99 17.37
C PRO A 56 0.70 9.89 16.51
N HIS A 57 0.21 9.37 15.41
CA HIS A 57 -0.65 10.05 14.45
C HIS A 57 -1.78 9.12 14.01
N VAL A 58 -2.99 9.65 13.98
CA VAL A 58 -4.17 8.97 13.41
C VAL A 58 -4.85 9.98 12.50
N TYR A 59 -5.31 9.52 11.33
CA TYR A 59 -5.96 10.36 10.33
C TYR A 59 -7.27 9.74 9.88
N THR A 60 -8.25 10.58 9.63
CA THR A 60 -9.53 10.21 9.02
C THR A 60 -9.38 9.91 7.52
N LEU A 61 -10.33 9.19 6.93
CA LEU A 61 -10.40 8.97 5.49
C LEU A 61 -10.32 10.30 4.70
N GLU A 62 -10.99 11.35 5.19
CA GLU A 62 -10.98 12.67 4.55
C GLU A 62 -9.57 13.30 4.57
N GLU A 63 -8.84 13.21 5.67
CA GLU A 63 -7.47 13.72 5.78
C GLU A 63 -6.52 12.95 4.87
N PHE A 64 -6.66 11.62 4.78
CA PHE A 64 -5.94 10.81 3.80
C PHE A 64 -6.27 11.22 2.38
N GLU A 65 -7.55 11.33 2.03
CA GLU A 65 -8.01 11.72 0.70
C GLU A 65 -7.44 13.07 0.26
N GLN A 66 -7.45 14.04 1.16
CA GLN A 66 -6.97 15.41 0.93
C GLN A 66 -5.44 15.56 1.05
N ALA A 67 -4.70 14.46 1.27
CA ALA A 67 -3.25 14.48 1.47
C ALA A 67 -2.80 15.46 2.57
N LYS A 68 -3.48 15.43 3.72
CA LYS A 68 -3.26 16.30 4.89
C LYS A 68 -2.55 15.58 6.05
N THR A 69 -1.65 14.66 5.77
CA THR A 69 -0.84 14.03 6.81
C THR A 69 0.42 14.85 7.11
N HIS A 70 1.16 14.47 8.16
CA HIS A 70 2.45 15.08 8.48
C HIS A 70 3.59 14.64 7.54
N ASP A 71 3.39 13.59 6.73
CA ASP A 71 4.43 13.01 5.86
C ASP A 71 4.30 13.54 4.43
N GLU A 72 5.23 14.42 4.05
CA GLU A 72 5.25 15.06 2.75
C GLU A 72 5.36 14.06 1.58
N LEU A 73 6.13 12.96 1.75
CA LEU A 73 6.26 11.94 0.70
C LEU A 73 4.95 11.18 0.50
N TRP A 74 4.30 10.82 1.59
CA TRP A 74 2.99 10.18 1.54
C TRP A 74 1.95 11.10 0.88
N ASN A 75 1.90 12.36 1.29
CA ASN A 75 1.00 13.35 0.72
C ASN A 75 1.24 13.56 -0.79
N ALA A 76 2.51 13.55 -1.22
CA ALA A 76 2.84 13.62 -2.64
C ALA A 76 2.35 12.38 -3.41
N ALA A 77 2.48 11.18 -2.81
CA ALA A 77 1.96 9.95 -3.40
C ALA A 77 0.44 9.96 -3.52
N GLN A 78 -0.27 10.45 -2.51
CA GLN A 78 -1.72 10.59 -2.53
C GLN A 78 -2.17 11.62 -3.59
N ARG A 79 -1.51 12.77 -3.71
CA ARG A 79 -1.81 13.76 -4.76
C ARG A 79 -1.55 13.19 -6.16
N GLN A 80 -0.49 12.38 -6.34
CA GLN A 80 -0.26 11.70 -7.60
C GLN A 80 -1.37 10.70 -7.90
N LEU A 81 -1.81 9.91 -6.92
CA LEU A 81 -2.91 8.97 -7.09
C LEU A 81 -4.19 9.70 -7.56
N VAL A 82 -4.55 10.78 -6.87
CA VAL A 82 -5.75 11.58 -7.22
C VAL A 82 -5.61 12.25 -8.59
N GLY A 83 -4.45 12.84 -8.89
CA GLY A 83 -4.26 13.68 -10.09
C GLY A 83 -3.87 12.89 -11.35
N ALA A 84 -3.21 11.72 -11.21
CA ALA A 84 -2.71 10.94 -12.33
C ALA A 84 -3.31 9.52 -12.40
N GLY A 85 -4.03 9.08 -11.39
CA GLY A 85 -4.64 7.75 -11.35
C GLY A 85 -3.65 6.61 -11.09
N PHE A 86 -2.41 6.87 -10.79
CA PHE A 86 -1.43 5.83 -10.49
C PHE A 86 -0.30 6.35 -9.60
N ILE A 87 0.33 5.45 -8.87
CA ILE A 87 1.61 5.66 -8.19
C ILE A 87 2.53 4.47 -8.43
N HIS A 88 3.84 4.71 -8.49
CA HIS A 88 4.83 3.65 -8.68
C HIS A 88 4.68 2.57 -7.60
N ASN A 89 4.78 1.30 -7.95
CA ASN A 89 4.51 0.16 -7.07
C ASN A 89 5.23 0.27 -5.71
N TYR A 90 6.52 0.63 -5.68
CA TYR A 90 7.24 0.82 -4.42
C TYR A 90 6.61 1.91 -3.52
N LEU A 91 6.18 3.03 -4.11
CA LEU A 91 5.49 4.10 -3.36
C LEU A 91 4.07 3.69 -2.95
N ARG A 92 3.37 2.86 -3.76
CA ARG A 92 2.06 2.29 -3.38
C ARG A 92 2.19 1.41 -2.14
N MET A 93 3.28 0.62 -2.03
CA MET A 93 3.57 -0.15 -0.83
C MET A 93 3.81 0.75 0.39
N VAL A 94 4.63 1.79 0.27
CA VAL A 94 4.85 2.77 1.36
C VAL A 94 3.53 3.46 1.74
N TRP A 95 2.74 3.87 0.75
CA TRP A 95 1.43 4.50 0.93
C TRP A 95 0.49 3.63 1.78
N GLY A 96 0.33 2.37 1.44
CA GLY A 96 -0.52 1.46 2.19
C GLY A 96 0.03 1.15 3.58
N LYS A 97 1.35 0.95 3.73
CA LYS A 97 1.99 0.72 5.04
C LYS A 97 1.78 1.90 6.00
N LYS A 98 1.76 3.12 5.46
CA LYS A 98 1.50 4.32 6.27
C LYS A 98 0.04 4.47 6.64
N ILE A 99 -0.90 4.03 5.80
CA ILE A 99 -2.32 3.95 6.18
C ILE A 99 -2.47 2.97 7.35
N LEU A 100 -1.86 1.78 7.30
CA LEU A 100 -1.87 0.84 8.43
C LEU A 100 -1.28 1.44 9.71
N GLU A 101 -0.21 2.22 9.60
CA GLU A 101 0.44 2.87 10.74
C GLU A 101 -0.43 3.96 11.37
N TRP A 102 -1.31 4.61 10.58
CA TRP A 102 -2.01 5.84 10.96
C TRP A 102 -3.54 5.72 11.03
N THR A 103 -4.10 4.54 10.97
CA THR A 103 -5.51 4.24 11.31
C THR A 103 -5.62 3.69 12.72
N GLU A 104 -6.76 3.84 13.38
CA GLU A 104 -6.94 3.32 14.74
C GLU A 104 -6.85 1.80 14.81
N HIS A 105 -7.41 1.13 13.81
CA HIS A 105 -7.45 -0.33 13.71
C HIS A 105 -6.97 -0.84 12.35
N PRO A 106 -6.35 -2.03 12.29
CA PRO A 106 -5.87 -2.60 11.02
C PRO A 106 -7.00 -2.92 10.02
N GLU A 107 -8.22 -3.19 10.49
CA GLU A 107 -9.39 -3.38 9.63
C GLU A 107 -9.74 -2.09 8.89
N GLU A 108 -9.78 -0.96 9.59
CA GLU A 108 -9.98 0.37 8.99
C GLU A 108 -8.93 0.68 7.92
N ALA A 109 -7.68 0.26 8.14
CA ALA A 109 -6.63 0.45 7.14
C ALA A 109 -6.96 -0.23 5.80
N VAL A 110 -7.54 -1.42 5.82
CA VAL A 110 -8.01 -2.11 4.60
C VAL A 110 -9.12 -1.31 3.92
N GLU A 111 -10.11 -0.86 4.68
CA GLU A 111 -11.24 -0.07 4.16
C GLU A 111 -10.76 1.23 3.51
N VAL A 112 -9.88 1.97 4.16
CA VAL A 112 -9.29 3.21 3.63
C VAL A 112 -8.50 2.94 2.35
N MET A 113 -7.65 1.91 2.32
CA MET A 113 -6.89 1.56 1.13
C MET A 113 -7.79 1.15 -0.03
N VAL A 114 -8.81 0.34 0.22
CA VAL A 114 -9.77 -0.11 -0.81
C VAL A 114 -10.54 1.09 -1.36
N GLU A 115 -11.06 1.96 -0.49
CA GLU A 115 -11.83 3.12 -0.90
C GLU A 115 -11.01 4.08 -1.76
N LEU A 116 -9.84 4.50 -1.29
CA LEU A 116 -8.99 5.46 -2.01
C LEU A 116 -8.45 4.88 -3.32
N ASN A 117 -8.03 3.62 -3.31
CA ASN A 117 -7.56 2.96 -4.53
C ASN A 117 -8.68 2.79 -5.56
N ASN A 118 -9.85 2.33 -5.15
CA ASN A 118 -10.97 2.11 -6.07
C ASN A 118 -11.55 3.41 -6.63
N ARG A 119 -11.45 4.51 -5.89
CA ARG A 119 -11.92 5.82 -6.31
C ARG A 119 -10.98 6.48 -7.30
N TYR A 120 -9.68 6.39 -7.10
CA TYR A 120 -8.69 7.19 -7.82
C TYR A 120 -7.77 6.42 -8.75
N ALA A 121 -7.46 5.15 -8.48
CA ALA A 121 -6.52 4.40 -9.31
C ALA A 121 -7.17 3.95 -10.62
N LEU A 122 -6.43 4.05 -11.72
CA LEU A 122 -6.84 3.53 -13.03
C LEU A 122 -7.06 2.01 -12.99
N ASP A 123 -6.27 1.30 -12.19
CA ASP A 123 -6.41 -0.12 -11.89
C ASP A 123 -7.31 -0.39 -10.68
N GLY A 124 -8.04 0.60 -10.19
CA GLY A 124 -9.02 0.43 -9.12
C GLY A 124 -10.06 -0.63 -9.48
N ARG A 125 -10.42 -1.47 -8.51
CA ARG A 125 -11.32 -2.63 -8.67
C ARG A 125 -10.77 -3.78 -9.52
N ASP A 126 -9.53 -3.69 -9.99
CA ASP A 126 -8.85 -4.83 -10.63
C ASP A 126 -8.41 -5.84 -9.57
N PRO A 127 -8.46 -7.16 -9.85
CA PRO A 127 -7.98 -8.19 -8.92
C PRO A 127 -6.55 -7.99 -8.42
N ASN A 128 -5.66 -7.47 -9.27
CA ASN A 128 -4.29 -7.16 -8.88
C ASN A 128 -4.20 -6.03 -7.84
N SER A 129 -5.12 -5.07 -7.88
CA SER A 129 -5.24 -4.02 -6.86
C SER A 129 -5.56 -4.60 -5.49
N TYR A 130 -6.54 -5.49 -5.41
CA TYR A 130 -6.90 -6.14 -4.14
C TYR A 130 -5.78 -7.02 -3.61
N SER A 131 -5.13 -7.83 -4.45
CA SER A 131 -3.97 -8.62 -4.03
C SER A 131 -2.83 -7.75 -3.52
N GLY A 132 -2.61 -6.57 -4.13
CA GLY A 132 -1.63 -5.58 -3.69
C GLY A 132 -1.95 -4.96 -2.33
N ILE A 133 -3.23 -4.62 -2.08
CA ILE A 133 -3.69 -4.13 -0.79
C ILE A 133 -3.50 -5.21 0.30
N MET A 134 -3.92 -6.44 0.01
CA MET A 134 -3.74 -7.54 0.95
C MET A 134 -2.27 -7.89 1.19
N TRP A 135 -1.40 -7.68 0.20
CA TRP A 135 0.05 -7.79 0.41
C TRP A 135 0.56 -6.76 1.41
N VAL A 136 0.07 -5.53 1.37
CA VAL A 136 0.39 -4.53 2.40
C VAL A 136 0.11 -5.08 3.80
N MET A 137 -0.99 -5.83 3.96
CA MET A 137 -1.43 -6.39 5.22
C MET A 137 -0.78 -7.74 5.59
N GLY A 138 0.13 -8.28 4.74
CA GLY A 138 0.89 -9.49 5.01
C GLY A 138 0.51 -10.72 4.18
N ARG A 139 -0.60 -10.69 3.41
CA ARG A 139 -0.91 -11.80 2.50
C ARG A 139 0.17 -11.89 1.42
N PHE A 140 0.58 -13.08 1.06
CA PHE A 140 1.66 -13.38 0.11
C PHE A 140 3.08 -12.98 0.58
N ASP A 141 3.22 -12.52 1.82
CA ASP A 141 4.51 -12.20 2.44
C ASP A 141 4.82 -13.20 3.57
N ARG A 142 5.96 -13.05 4.19
CA ARG A 142 6.41 -13.79 5.37
C ARG A 142 6.45 -12.89 6.59
N GLY A 143 6.56 -13.49 7.78
CA GLY A 143 6.83 -12.75 9.00
C GLY A 143 8.19 -12.05 8.97
N TRP A 144 8.22 -10.82 9.44
CA TRP A 144 9.37 -9.94 9.62
C TRP A 144 9.67 -9.74 11.11
N PRO A 145 10.81 -9.16 11.49
CA PRO A 145 11.06 -8.76 12.87
C PRO A 145 9.93 -7.87 13.40
N GLU A 146 9.42 -8.22 14.56
CA GLU A 146 8.27 -7.59 15.22
C GLU A 146 8.51 -6.12 15.52
N ARG A 147 7.48 -5.31 15.31
CA ARG A 147 7.48 -3.86 15.53
C ARG A 147 6.12 -3.38 16.02
N GLU A 148 6.12 -2.31 16.77
CA GLU A 148 4.89 -1.61 17.17
C GLU A 148 3.98 -1.37 15.95
N VAL A 149 2.67 -1.50 16.15
CA VAL A 149 1.58 -1.38 15.18
C VAL A 149 1.58 -2.47 14.09
N PHE A 150 2.74 -2.83 13.56
CA PHE A 150 2.88 -3.78 12.45
C PHE A 150 2.98 -5.24 12.91
N GLY A 151 3.36 -5.47 14.16
CA GLY A 151 3.73 -6.82 14.59
C GLY A 151 4.80 -7.40 13.65
N LYS A 152 4.56 -8.58 13.14
CA LYS A 152 5.44 -9.27 12.16
C LYS A 152 5.15 -8.91 10.71
N VAL A 153 4.18 -8.04 10.44
CA VAL A 153 3.94 -7.52 9.09
C VAL A 153 5.05 -6.55 8.72
N ARG A 154 5.56 -6.65 7.49
CA ARG A 154 6.64 -5.80 6.99
C ARG A 154 6.29 -4.31 7.11
N SER A 155 7.13 -3.55 7.79
CA SER A 155 7.03 -2.09 7.86
C SER A 155 7.86 -1.41 6.77
N MET A 156 7.41 -0.23 6.30
CA MET A 156 8.17 0.64 5.39
C MET A 156 8.06 2.09 5.85
N THR A 157 9.13 2.85 5.73
CA THR A 157 9.17 4.25 6.17
C THR A 157 9.56 5.18 5.02
N SER A 158 9.03 6.40 5.03
CA SER A 158 9.40 7.46 4.09
C SER A 158 10.89 7.79 4.19
N GLN A 159 11.46 7.75 5.39
CA GLN A 159 12.90 7.97 5.60
C GLN A 159 13.75 6.90 4.90
N SER A 160 13.39 5.61 5.00
CA SER A 160 14.11 4.54 4.31
C SER A 160 13.97 4.65 2.79
N THR A 161 12.85 5.14 2.31
CA THR A 161 12.58 5.37 0.88
C THR A 161 13.46 6.49 0.34
N ARG A 162 13.55 7.62 1.04
CA ARG A 162 14.42 8.77 0.69
C ARG A 162 15.91 8.39 0.57
N ARG A 163 16.36 7.37 1.32
CA ARG A 163 17.74 6.86 1.23
C ARG A 163 18.01 5.99 0.00
N LYS A 164 16.96 5.41 -0.58
CA LYS A 164 17.08 4.46 -1.70
C LYS A 164 16.90 5.10 -3.07
N VAL A 165 16.11 6.17 -3.13
CA VAL A 165 15.76 6.85 -4.38
C VAL A 165 15.80 8.37 -4.19
N SER A 166 16.31 9.10 -5.20
CA SER A 166 16.18 10.56 -5.22
C SER A 166 14.72 10.95 -5.47
N LEU A 167 14.17 11.75 -4.57
CA LEU A 167 12.76 12.15 -4.60
C LEU A 167 12.56 13.63 -4.93
N ASP A 168 13.63 14.40 -5.19
CA ASP A 168 13.56 15.84 -5.36
C ASP A 168 12.59 16.23 -6.47
N ARG A 169 12.80 15.71 -7.68
CA ARG A 169 11.89 15.95 -8.83
C ARG A 169 10.47 15.42 -8.61
N TYR A 170 10.35 14.39 -7.82
CA TYR A 170 9.04 13.83 -7.47
C TYR A 170 8.27 14.77 -6.56
N LEU A 171 8.92 15.28 -5.53
CA LEU A 171 8.34 16.25 -4.59
C LEU A 171 8.12 17.62 -5.23
N GLU A 172 8.99 18.09 -6.15
CA GLU A 172 8.75 19.28 -6.96
C GLU A 172 7.44 19.15 -7.76
N ARG A 173 7.17 17.98 -8.31
CA ARG A 173 5.96 17.75 -9.13
C ARG A 173 4.70 17.53 -8.31
N TRP A 174 4.77 16.76 -7.22
CA TRP A 174 3.62 16.29 -6.46
C TRP A 174 3.55 16.83 -5.03
N GLY A 175 4.52 17.62 -4.63
CA GLY A 175 4.52 18.31 -3.36
C GLY A 175 3.46 19.43 -3.29
N PRO A 176 3.40 20.18 -2.18
CA PRO A 176 2.50 21.32 -2.06
C PRO A 176 2.75 22.32 -3.19
N GLN A 177 1.73 22.61 -4.01
CA GLN A 177 1.83 23.65 -5.04
C GLN A 177 1.53 25.01 -4.39
N PRO A 178 2.45 25.99 -4.42
CA PRO A 178 2.14 27.33 -3.97
C PRO A 178 1.05 27.93 -4.88
N GLY A 179 -0.17 28.11 -4.37
CA GLY A 179 -1.21 28.88 -5.05
C GLY A 179 -2.44 28.14 -5.57
N LEU A 180 -2.69 26.90 -5.15
CA LEU A 180 -3.96 26.19 -5.35
C LEU A 180 -4.65 26.00 -3.99
N LEU A 181 -5.07 27.08 -3.38
CA LEU A 181 -6.09 27.13 -2.31
C LEU A 181 -7.24 27.98 -2.82
#